data_cbc3a290718e8747b16b8317cb6094a6
#
_entry.id   cbc3a290718e8747b16b8317cb6094a6
#
_cell.length_a   1.000
_cell.length_b   1.000
_cell.length_c   1.000
_cell.angle_alpha   90.00
_cell.angle_beta   90.00
_cell.angle_gamma   90.00
#
_symmetry.space_group_name_H-M   'P 1'
#
loop_
_entity.id
_entity.type
_entity.pdbx_description
1 polymer ?
#
loop_
_entity_poly.entity_id
_entity_poly.type
_entity_poly.pdbx_seq_one_letter_code
_entity_poly.pdbx_strand_id
1 'polypeptide(L)'
;AEAKISINNYIEKPIVIKPKSTNFGTGINIFPEGTNAEDIERAFEIAFKFDKTVLIEEFIKGKEYRFLVIDDQVVGILHRVPANVLGDGVKTIRELVELKNQNPLRGKGYVTPLEKINLGENEAIFLKQQNKNFDYVPLAGETVYLRENSNISTGGDSIDYTDDIPQKFKDIAVKASKAAGAKICGVDMMLEDYSDENTNYAIIEINFNPAIHIHSYPFIGTERKNAVEVLKLLELV
;
A
#
# COMPACT_ATOMS: atom_id res chain seq x y z
N ALA A 1 -3.85 -33.59 -6.03
CA ALA A 1 -5.29 -33.89 -6.26
C ALA A 1 -6.19 -32.91 -5.49
N GLU A 2 -5.93 -32.65 -4.23
CA GLU A 2 -6.70 -31.69 -3.39
C GLU A 2 -6.58 -30.25 -3.88
N ALA A 3 -5.40 -29.84 -4.33
CA ALA A 3 -5.20 -28.49 -4.89
C ALA A 3 -6.04 -28.26 -6.16
N LYS A 4 -6.17 -29.27 -7.05
CA LYS A 4 -6.99 -29.13 -8.26
C LYS A 4 -8.49 -29.03 -7.99
N ILE A 5 -8.99 -29.68 -6.95
CA ILE A 5 -10.39 -29.59 -6.53
C ILE A 5 -10.70 -28.17 -6.00
N SER A 6 -9.76 -27.56 -5.28
CA SER A 6 -9.88 -26.15 -4.81
C SER A 6 -9.91 -25.13 -5.93
N ILE A 7 -9.06 -25.29 -6.96
CA ILE A 7 -8.95 -24.34 -8.09
C ILE A 7 -10.30 -24.16 -8.79
N ASN A 8 -11.02 -25.26 -9.08
CA ASN A 8 -12.31 -25.19 -9.78
C ASN A 8 -13.37 -24.32 -9.07
N ASN A 9 -13.24 -24.15 -7.73
CA ASN A 9 -14.17 -23.32 -6.96
C ASN A 9 -13.89 -21.81 -7.11
N TYR A 10 -12.76 -21.44 -7.69
CA TYR A 10 -12.29 -20.06 -7.81
C TYR A 10 -12.24 -19.54 -9.24
N ILE A 11 -12.51 -20.39 -10.25
CA ILE A 11 -12.60 -19.99 -11.66
C ILE A 11 -13.66 -18.90 -11.80
N GLU A 12 -13.34 -17.86 -12.59
CA GLU A 12 -14.19 -16.69 -12.87
C GLU A 12 -14.58 -15.85 -11.62
N LYS A 13 -13.98 -16.12 -10.47
CA LYS A 13 -14.20 -15.31 -9.27
C LYS A 13 -13.10 -14.26 -9.11
N PRO A 14 -13.45 -13.06 -8.65
CA PRO A 14 -12.46 -12.06 -8.23
C PRO A 14 -11.65 -12.57 -7.04
N ILE A 15 -10.37 -12.84 -7.25
CA ILE A 15 -9.49 -13.43 -6.22
C ILE A 15 -8.09 -12.82 -6.21
N VAL A 16 -7.44 -13.00 -5.07
CA VAL A 16 -6.01 -12.76 -4.86
C VAL A 16 -5.34 -14.05 -4.45
N ILE A 17 -4.25 -14.42 -5.12
CA ILE A 17 -3.41 -15.57 -4.78
C ILE A 17 -2.07 -15.03 -4.31
N LYS A 18 -1.68 -15.37 -3.07
CA LYS A 18 -0.46 -14.85 -2.46
C LYS A 18 0.26 -15.86 -1.58
N PRO A 19 1.60 -15.79 -1.47
CA PRO A 19 2.35 -16.50 -0.43
C PRO A 19 1.90 -16.03 0.95
N LYS A 20 1.91 -16.94 1.95
CA LYS A 20 1.48 -16.60 3.31
C LYS A 20 2.44 -15.62 4.01
N SER A 21 3.75 -15.76 3.81
CA SER A 21 4.77 -15.10 4.63
C SER A 21 5.80 -14.34 3.78
N THR A 22 5.33 -13.49 2.88
CA THR A 22 6.21 -12.61 2.08
C THR A 22 5.94 -11.14 2.36
N ASN A 23 6.94 -10.31 2.05
CA ASN A 23 6.86 -8.86 2.20
C ASN A 23 6.82 -8.19 0.81
N PHE A 24 6.36 -6.95 0.78
CA PHE A 24 6.44 -6.06 -0.39
C PHE A 24 5.70 -6.54 -1.65
N GLY A 25 4.66 -7.36 -1.48
CA GLY A 25 3.85 -7.84 -2.60
C GLY A 25 4.49 -8.96 -3.43
N THR A 26 5.59 -9.56 -2.93
CA THR A 26 6.32 -10.60 -3.66
C THR A 26 5.46 -11.85 -3.86
N GLY A 27 5.27 -12.27 -5.12
CA GLY A 27 4.52 -13.47 -5.48
C GLY A 27 3.00 -13.33 -5.41
N ILE A 28 2.47 -12.12 -5.25
CA ILE A 28 1.02 -11.85 -5.28
C ILE A 28 0.55 -11.78 -6.73
N ASN A 29 -0.59 -12.44 -7.00
CA ASN A 29 -1.31 -12.37 -8.26
C ASN A 29 -2.75 -11.95 -7.96
N ILE A 30 -3.26 -10.96 -8.69
CA ILE A 30 -4.57 -10.34 -8.48
C ILE A 30 -5.41 -10.52 -9.74
N PHE A 31 -6.62 -11.04 -9.58
CA PHE A 31 -7.59 -11.28 -10.65
C PHE A 31 -8.91 -10.57 -10.32
N PRO A 32 -9.03 -9.26 -10.58
CA PRO A 32 -10.19 -8.45 -10.19
C PRO A 32 -11.49 -8.86 -10.86
N GLU A 33 -11.39 -9.37 -12.09
CA GLU A 33 -12.56 -9.80 -12.90
C GLU A 33 -12.67 -11.33 -12.95
N GLY A 34 -11.92 -12.03 -12.09
CA GLY A 34 -11.78 -13.49 -12.17
C GLY A 34 -10.79 -13.92 -13.26
N THR A 35 -10.56 -15.23 -13.37
CA THR A 35 -9.64 -15.78 -14.38
C THR A 35 -9.94 -17.27 -14.62
N ASN A 36 -9.24 -17.88 -15.57
CA ASN A 36 -9.34 -19.29 -15.92
C ASN A 36 -8.43 -20.19 -15.03
N ALA A 37 -8.58 -21.50 -15.18
CA ALA A 37 -7.83 -22.47 -14.38
C ALA A 37 -6.32 -22.41 -14.65
N GLU A 38 -5.88 -22.16 -15.88
CA GLU A 38 -4.47 -22.12 -16.26
C GLU A 38 -3.73 -20.96 -15.57
N ASP A 39 -4.34 -19.77 -15.56
CA ASP A 39 -3.79 -18.61 -14.88
C ASP A 39 -3.76 -18.78 -13.37
N ILE A 40 -4.77 -19.44 -12.79
CA ILE A 40 -4.78 -19.79 -11.36
C ILE A 40 -3.62 -20.76 -11.06
N GLU A 41 -3.43 -21.83 -11.86
CA GLU A 41 -2.33 -22.79 -11.68
C GLU A 41 -0.98 -22.06 -11.76
N ARG A 42 -0.80 -21.17 -12.73
CA ARG A 42 0.42 -20.38 -12.89
C ARG A 42 0.66 -19.43 -11.70
N ALA A 43 -0.39 -18.81 -11.18
CA ALA A 43 -0.31 -17.96 -9.99
C ALA A 43 0.15 -18.76 -8.75
N PHE A 44 -0.35 -19.99 -8.59
CA PHE A 44 0.14 -20.90 -7.54
C PHE A 44 1.61 -21.27 -7.72
N GLU A 45 2.04 -21.60 -8.94
CA GLU A 45 3.45 -21.89 -9.22
C GLU A 45 4.37 -20.71 -8.85
N ILE A 46 3.92 -19.49 -9.14
CA ILE A 46 4.64 -18.27 -8.76
C ILE A 46 4.69 -18.13 -7.24
N ALA A 47 3.54 -18.23 -6.57
CA ALA A 47 3.44 -18.04 -5.14
C ALA A 47 4.23 -19.10 -4.35
N PHE A 48 4.20 -20.36 -4.78
CA PHE A 48 4.95 -21.47 -4.14
C PHE A 48 6.47 -21.37 -4.28
N LYS A 49 7.00 -20.51 -5.18
CA LYS A 49 8.44 -20.20 -5.21
C LYS A 49 8.91 -19.42 -3.98
N PHE A 50 8.00 -18.76 -3.30
CA PHE A 50 8.31 -17.86 -2.18
C PHE A 50 7.85 -18.41 -0.82
N ASP A 51 6.80 -19.22 -0.78
CA ASP A 51 6.32 -19.84 0.46
C ASP A 51 5.70 -21.23 0.16
N LYS A 52 5.87 -22.15 1.09
CA LYS A 52 5.20 -23.48 1.04
C LYS A 52 3.70 -23.42 1.29
N THR A 53 3.19 -22.30 1.80
CA THR A 53 1.78 -22.05 2.07
C THR A 53 1.30 -20.87 1.22
N VAL A 54 0.27 -21.09 0.44
CA VAL A 54 -0.35 -20.08 -0.42
C VAL A 54 -1.78 -19.83 0.04
N LEU A 55 -2.16 -18.57 0.09
CA LEU A 55 -3.51 -18.12 0.43
C LEU A 55 -4.26 -17.77 -0.85
N ILE A 56 -5.56 -18.11 -0.88
CA ILE A 56 -6.53 -17.59 -1.83
C ILE A 56 -7.47 -16.72 -1.03
N GLU A 57 -7.61 -15.48 -1.43
CA GLU A 57 -8.50 -14.51 -0.79
C GLU A 57 -9.47 -13.94 -1.82
N GLU A 58 -10.62 -13.46 -1.36
CA GLU A 58 -11.53 -12.69 -2.19
C GLU A 58 -10.87 -11.35 -2.56
N PHE A 59 -10.97 -10.95 -3.83
CA PHE A 59 -10.56 -9.61 -4.23
C PHE A 59 -11.59 -8.59 -3.75
N ILE A 60 -11.12 -7.60 -2.98
CA ILE A 60 -11.95 -6.50 -2.50
C ILE A 60 -11.61 -5.25 -3.31
N LYS A 61 -12.61 -4.71 -3.99
CA LYS A 61 -12.50 -3.46 -4.73
C LYS A 61 -12.32 -2.28 -3.78
N GLY A 62 -11.51 -1.30 -4.18
CA GLY A 62 -11.32 -0.08 -3.41
C GLY A 62 -9.87 0.38 -3.35
N LYS A 63 -9.61 1.31 -2.43
CA LYS A 63 -8.27 1.78 -2.10
C LYS A 63 -7.86 1.30 -0.73
N GLU A 64 -6.58 0.97 -0.59
CA GLU A 64 -6.00 0.59 0.68
C GLU A 64 -5.70 1.81 1.53
N TYR A 65 -6.14 1.76 2.79
CA TYR A 65 -5.80 2.74 3.82
C TYR A 65 -5.17 2.06 5.01
N ARG A 66 -4.03 2.58 5.46
CA ARG A 66 -3.34 2.09 6.66
C ARG A 66 -3.73 2.93 7.86
N PHE A 67 -4.41 2.31 8.82
CA PHE A 67 -4.80 2.90 10.09
C PHE A 67 -3.72 2.62 11.12
N LEU A 68 -3.04 3.64 11.61
CA LEU A 68 -2.13 3.53 12.74
C LEU A 68 -2.95 3.55 14.04
N VAL A 69 -3.01 2.41 14.70
CA VAL A 69 -3.67 2.26 16.00
C VAL A 69 -2.61 2.29 17.09
N ILE A 70 -2.82 3.15 18.10
CA ILE A 70 -2.03 3.20 19.33
C ILE A 70 -3.01 3.15 20.49
N ASP A 71 -2.91 2.09 21.30
CA ASP A 71 -3.85 1.75 22.36
C ASP A 71 -5.31 1.67 21.84
N ASP A 72 -6.18 2.55 22.29
CA ASP A 72 -7.60 2.56 22.01
C ASP A 72 -8.02 3.57 20.94
N GLN A 73 -7.08 4.11 20.17
CA GLN A 73 -7.37 5.15 19.18
C GLN A 73 -6.60 4.99 17.89
N VAL A 74 -7.20 5.44 16.79
CA VAL A 74 -6.51 5.64 15.52
C VAL A 74 -5.90 7.03 15.53
N VAL A 75 -4.56 7.09 15.43
CA VAL A 75 -3.79 8.34 15.51
C VAL A 75 -3.34 8.86 14.14
N GLY A 76 -3.54 8.07 13.10
CA GLY A 76 -3.22 8.46 11.73
C GLY A 76 -3.76 7.46 10.73
N ILE A 77 -4.24 7.94 9.58
CA ILE A 77 -4.68 7.11 8.46
C ILE A 77 -3.99 7.59 7.19
N LEU A 78 -3.31 6.68 6.50
CA LEU A 78 -2.62 6.98 5.25
C LEU A 78 -3.16 6.16 4.09
N HIS A 79 -3.30 6.80 2.94
CA HIS A 79 -3.27 6.13 1.65
C HIS A 79 -1.83 6.17 1.12
N ARG A 80 -1.28 5.01 0.79
CA ARG A 80 0.05 4.89 0.18
C ARG A 80 -0.09 4.84 -1.33
N VAL A 81 0.63 5.72 -2.02
CA VAL A 81 0.60 5.82 -3.48
C VAL A 81 1.94 5.34 -4.03
N PRO A 82 1.96 4.51 -5.08
CA PRO A 82 3.21 4.11 -5.73
C PRO A 82 4.07 5.29 -6.14
N ALA A 83 5.38 5.09 -6.23
CA ALA A 83 6.30 6.08 -6.77
C ALA A 83 5.78 6.62 -8.09
N ASN A 84 5.65 7.95 -8.20
CA ASN A 84 5.02 8.62 -9.33
C ASN A 84 5.60 10.01 -9.56
N VAL A 85 5.32 10.55 -10.74
CA VAL A 85 5.51 11.98 -11.05
C VAL A 85 4.24 12.56 -11.66
N LEU A 86 4.01 13.84 -11.44
CA LEU A 86 2.95 14.61 -12.10
C LEU A 86 3.56 15.41 -13.23
N GLY A 87 3.09 15.17 -14.45
CA GLY A 87 3.52 15.88 -15.65
C GLY A 87 3.22 17.37 -15.61
N ASP A 88 4.15 18.17 -16.14
CA ASP A 88 3.99 19.61 -16.33
C ASP A 88 3.93 20.00 -17.83
N GLY A 89 4.01 19.00 -18.72
CA GLY A 89 4.02 19.19 -20.18
C GLY A 89 5.36 19.68 -20.73
N VAL A 90 6.40 19.80 -19.91
CA VAL A 90 7.69 20.40 -20.29
C VAL A 90 8.88 19.51 -19.91
N LYS A 91 8.89 19.02 -18.67
CA LYS A 91 10.00 18.23 -18.13
C LYS A 91 9.84 16.73 -18.40
N THR A 92 10.95 16.07 -18.61
CA THR A 92 11.02 14.61 -18.68
C THR A 92 10.70 13.97 -17.33
N ILE A 93 10.34 12.68 -17.34
CA ILE A 93 10.18 11.88 -16.09
C ILE A 93 11.42 12.00 -15.22
N ARG A 94 12.62 11.94 -15.80
CA ARG A 94 13.90 12.08 -15.07
C ARG A 94 13.97 13.38 -14.30
N GLU A 95 13.73 14.50 -14.98
CA GLU A 95 13.77 15.84 -14.37
C GLU A 95 12.68 16.03 -13.31
N LEU A 96 11.47 15.48 -13.53
CA LEU A 96 10.40 15.50 -12.55
C LEU A 96 10.73 14.69 -11.30
N VAL A 97 11.39 13.54 -11.45
CA VAL A 97 11.87 12.72 -10.30
C VAL A 97 12.97 13.47 -9.54
N GLU A 98 13.93 14.08 -10.23
CA GLU A 98 14.98 14.88 -9.60
C GLU A 98 14.37 16.02 -8.78
N LEU A 99 13.40 16.74 -9.35
CA LEU A 99 12.68 17.80 -8.66
C LEU A 99 11.91 17.28 -7.43
N LYS A 100 11.15 16.19 -7.59
CA LYS A 100 10.40 15.58 -6.49
C LYS A 100 11.31 15.08 -5.37
N ASN A 101 12.48 14.57 -5.70
CA ASN A 101 13.49 14.10 -4.77
C ASN A 101 14.21 15.23 -3.98
N GLN A 102 14.00 16.50 -4.35
CA GLN A 102 14.48 17.66 -3.59
C GLN A 102 13.59 17.95 -2.37
N ASN A 103 12.41 17.36 -2.28
CA ASN A 103 11.55 17.51 -1.11
C ASN A 103 12.29 17.05 0.15
N PRO A 104 12.35 17.88 1.23
CA PRO A 104 13.09 17.55 2.45
C PRO A 104 12.59 16.32 3.19
N LEU A 105 11.35 15.87 2.94
CA LEU A 105 10.83 14.61 3.46
C LEU A 105 11.44 13.38 2.79
N ARG A 106 12.21 13.53 1.68
CA ARG A 106 12.80 12.42 0.93
C ARG A 106 14.30 12.30 1.13
N GLY A 107 14.74 11.14 1.59
CA GLY A 107 16.16 10.82 1.81
C GLY A 107 16.54 9.45 1.31
N LYS A 108 17.68 8.94 1.75
CA LYS A 108 18.16 7.58 1.49
C LYS A 108 18.48 6.88 2.78
N GLY A 109 18.10 5.60 2.89
CA GLY A 109 18.45 4.78 4.05
C GLY A 109 17.64 5.11 5.30
N TYR A 110 16.38 5.47 5.13
CA TYR A 110 15.41 5.73 6.21
C TYR A 110 15.81 6.83 7.19
N VAL A 111 16.62 7.80 6.74
CA VAL A 111 16.99 8.99 7.55
C VAL A 111 15.93 10.08 7.50
N THR A 112 14.98 9.99 6.59
CA THR A 112 13.82 10.85 6.43
C THR A 112 12.56 10.00 6.31
N PRO A 113 11.35 10.59 6.47
CA PRO A 113 10.11 9.83 6.43
C PRO A 113 9.88 9.05 5.14
N LEU A 114 10.33 9.58 4.01
CA LEU A 114 10.15 8.96 2.70
C LEU A 114 11.50 8.67 2.04
N GLU A 115 11.56 7.58 1.30
CA GLU A 115 12.71 7.27 0.46
C GLU A 115 12.66 8.05 -0.86
N LYS A 116 13.85 8.34 -1.42
CA LYS A 116 13.97 8.91 -2.76
C LYS A 116 13.52 7.92 -3.82
N ILE A 117 12.86 8.43 -4.84
CA ILE A 117 12.53 7.66 -6.04
C ILE A 117 13.83 7.33 -6.77
N ASN A 118 14.07 6.05 -7.06
CA ASN A 118 15.16 5.61 -7.89
C ASN A 118 14.76 5.61 -9.37
N LEU A 119 15.75 5.77 -10.25
CA LEU A 119 15.61 5.59 -11.70
C LEU A 119 16.47 4.39 -12.11
N GLY A 120 16.11 3.21 -11.61
CA GLY A 120 16.80 1.97 -11.84
C GLY A 120 16.12 1.08 -12.90
N GLU A 121 16.59 -0.16 -12.99
CA GLU A 121 16.10 -1.15 -13.95
C GLU A 121 14.61 -1.48 -13.75
N ASN A 122 14.16 -1.59 -12.51
CA ASN A 122 12.75 -1.90 -12.23
C ASN A 122 11.81 -0.78 -12.71
N GLU A 123 12.17 0.49 -12.49
CA GLU A 123 11.41 1.64 -12.98
C GLU A 123 11.44 1.71 -14.51
N ALA A 124 12.59 1.40 -15.14
CA ALA A 124 12.70 1.35 -16.60
C ALA A 124 11.79 0.27 -17.19
N ILE A 125 11.75 -0.93 -16.60
CA ILE A 125 10.87 -2.03 -17.02
C ILE A 125 9.40 -1.61 -16.87
N PHE A 126 9.02 -1.04 -15.73
CA PHE A 126 7.64 -0.63 -15.47
C PHE A 126 7.17 0.50 -16.40
N LEU A 127 8.04 1.47 -16.71
CA LEU A 127 7.76 2.50 -17.71
C LEU A 127 7.61 1.92 -19.12
N LYS A 128 8.44 0.94 -19.50
CA LYS A 128 8.36 0.27 -20.80
C LYS A 128 7.02 -0.45 -21.00
N GLN A 129 6.44 -1.04 -19.97
CA GLN A 129 5.09 -1.64 -20.02
C GLN A 129 4.00 -0.60 -20.32
N GLN A 130 4.24 0.67 -19.96
CA GLN A 130 3.38 1.82 -20.26
C GLN A 130 3.73 2.51 -21.58
N ASN A 131 4.62 1.92 -22.42
CA ASN A 131 5.18 2.54 -23.63
C ASN A 131 5.90 3.87 -23.36
N LYS A 132 6.55 4.02 -22.20
CA LYS A 132 7.29 5.20 -21.75
C LYS A 132 8.75 4.83 -21.42
N ASN A 133 9.58 5.86 -21.26
CA ASN A 133 10.93 5.79 -20.75
C ASN A 133 11.23 7.01 -19.89
N PHE A 134 12.43 7.13 -19.32
CA PHE A 134 12.81 8.24 -18.46
C PHE A 134 12.83 9.61 -19.16
N ASP A 135 12.98 9.63 -20.49
CA ASP A 135 13.07 10.85 -21.29
C ASP A 135 11.69 11.24 -21.87
N TYR A 136 10.65 10.47 -21.59
CA TYR A 136 9.26 10.83 -21.93
C TYR A 136 8.84 12.09 -21.16
N VAL A 137 8.17 13.03 -21.85
CA VAL A 137 7.59 14.25 -21.29
C VAL A 137 6.12 14.01 -21.06
N PRO A 138 5.65 13.80 -19.80
CA PRO A 138 4.25 13.61 -19.52
C PRO A 138 3.46 14.90 -19.76
N LEU A 139 2.21 14.76 -20.23
CA LEU A 139 1.30 15.90 -20.39
C LEU A 139 1.05 16.59 -19.05
N ALA A 140 0.71 17.88 -19.10
CA ALA A 140 0.35 18.62 -17.89
C ALA A 140 -0.86 17.95 -17.20
N GLY A 141 -0.68 17.59 -15.93
CA GLY A 141 -1.69 16.86 -15.13
C GLY A 141 -1.67 15.33 -15.30
N GLU A 142 -0.85 14.79 -16.20
CA GLU A 142 -0.69 13.34 -16.34
C GLU A 142 0.12 12.78 -15.17
N THR A 143 -0.46 11.84 -14.41
CA THR A 143 0.29 11.09 -13.40
C THR A 143 0.93 9.86 -14.04
N VAL A 144 2.27 9.78 -13.97
CA VAL A 144 3.02 8.61 -14.42
C VAL A 144 3.57 7.86 -13.23
N TYR A 145 3.13 6.61 -13.06
CA TYR A 145 3.64 5.73 -12.03
C TYR A 145 4.97 5.09 -12.45
N LEU A 146 5.87 4.93 -11.49
CA LEU A 146 7.22 4.37 -11.69
C LEU A 146 7.36 2.98 -11.08
N ARG A 147 6.38 2.59 -10.27
CA ARG A 147 6.27 1.29 -9.61
C ARG A 147 4.82 0.85 -9.56
N GLU A 148 4.59 -0.44 -9.49
CA GLU A 148 3.27 -1.02 -9.26
C GLU A 148 2.90 -0.97 -7.77
N ASN A 149 3.86 -1.30 -6.88
CA ASN A 149 3.63 -1.32 -5.45
C ASN A 149 3.70 0.08 -4.81
N SER A 150 2.89 0.29 -3.77
CA SER A 150 2.77 1.56 -3.02
C SER A 150 3.74 1.69 -1.85
N ASN A 151 4.87 0.96 -1.86
CA ASN A 151 5.82 0.98 -0.76
C ASN A 151 6.57 2.31 -0.67
N ILE A 152 6.59 2.89 0.52
CA ILE A 152 7.38 4.10 0.81
C ILE A 152 8.88 3.84 0.61
N SER A 153 9.35 2.64 0.91
CA SER A 153 10.75 2.22 0.71
C SER A 153 11.21 2.23 -0.75
N THR A 154 10.31 2.27 -1.70
CA THR A 154 10.59 2.35 -3.13
C THR A 154 10.27 3.72 -3.75
N GLY A 155 10.10 4.74 -2.90
CA GLY A 155 9.82 6.11 -3.33
C GLY A 155 8.35 6.47 -3.41
N GLY A 156 7.46 5.65 -2.83
CA GLY A 156 6.02 5.94 -2.75
C GLY A 156 5.73 7.21 -1.94
N ASP A 157 4.53 7.73 -2.11
CA ASP A 157 4.00 8.86 -1.35
C ASP A 157 3.06 8.38 -0.25
N SER A 158 2.97 9.15 0.83
CA SER A 158 1.97 8.99 1.89
C SER A 158 1.01 10.18 1.88
N ILE A 159 -0.28 9.91 1.81
CA ILE A 159 -1.34 10.92 1.83
C ILE A 159 -2.18 10.71 3.08
N ASP A 160 -2.30 11.75 3.91
CA ASP A 160 -3.09 11.70 5.14
C ASP A 160 -4.60 11.80 4.82
N TYR A 161 -5.36 10.88 5.35
CA TYR A 161 -6.82 10.79 5.28
C TYR A 161 -7.45 10.70 6.68
N THR A 162 -6.69 11.03 7.71
CA THR A 162 -7.14 10.82 9.11
C THR A 162 -8.42 11.57 9.44
N ASP A 163 -8.54 12.79 8.95
CA ASP A 163 -9.71 13.63 9.24
C ASP A 163 -10.86 13.39 8.24
N ASP A 164 -10.57 12.80 7.08
CA ASP A 164 -11.54 12.57 6.01
C ASP A 164 -12.33 11.26 6.18
N ILE A 165 -11.70 10.25 6.78
CA ILE A 165 -12.32 8.92 6.96
C ILE A 165 -13.25 8.93 8.17
N PRO A 166 -14.51 8.45 8.03
CA PRO A 166 -15.50 8.40 9.08
C PRO A 166 -15.06 7.63 10.32
N GLN A 167 -15.58 8.03 11.50
CA GLN A 167 -15.26 7.41 12.80
C GLN A 167 -15.57 5.92 12.85
N LYS A 168 -16.61 5.47 12.16
CA LYS A 168 -16.96 4.05 12.05
C LYS A 168 -15.78 3.16 11.68
N PHE A 169 -14.98 3.55 10.68
CA PHE A 169 -13.83 2.75 10.25
C PHE A 169 -12.66 2.81 11.24
N LYS A 170 -12.51 3.93 11.94
CA LYS A 170 -11.54 4.04 13.05
C LYS A 170 -11.90 3.08 14.18
N ASP A 171 -13.17 3.00 14.55
CA ASP A 171 -13.65 2.07 15.57
C ASP A 171 -13.48 0.59 15.16
N ILE A 172 -13.66 0.29 13.88
CA ILE A 172 -13.40 -1.05 13.31
C ILE A 172 -11.91 -1.40 13.42
N ALA A 173 -11.02 -0.47 13.07
CA ALA A 173 -9.57 -0.67 13.18
C ALA A 173 -9.13 -0.91 14.63
N VAL A 174 -9.66 -0.14 15.58
CA VAL A 174 -9.40 -0.34 17.02
C VAL A 174 -9.92 -1.71 17.51
N LYS A 175 -11.12 -2.12 17.08
CA LYS A 175 -11.65 -3.46 17.42
C LYS A 175 -10.77 -4.58 16.87
N ALA A 176 -10.29 -4.42 15.65
CA ALA A 176 -9.38 -5.40 15.02
C ALA A 176 -8.04 -5.49 15.77
N SER A 177 -7.45 -4.33 16.12
CA SER A 177 -6.22 -4.25 16.95
C SER A 177 -6.40 -4.99 18.28
N LYS A 178 -7.49 -4.73 18.99
CA LYS A 178 -7.80 -5.40 20.25
C LYS A 178 -7.97 -6.92 20.10
N ALA A 179 -8.69 -7.36 19.07
CA ALA A 179 -8.88 -8.77 18.77
C ALA A 179 -7.56 -9.50 18.47
N ALA A 180 -6.60 -8.80 17.86
CA ALA A 180 -5.25 -9.31 17.62
C ALA A 180 -4.32 -9.19 18.83
N GLY A 181 -4.74 -8.55 19.93
CA GLY A 181 -3.91 -8.30 21.11
C GLY A 181 -2.80 -7.27 20.91
N ALA A 182 -2.92 -6.40 19.90
CA ALA A 182 -1.93 -5.39 19.58
C ALA A 182 -2.17 -4.08 20.34
N LYS A 183 -1.14 -3.52 20.95
CA LYS A 183 -1.17 -2.19 21.56
C LYS A 183 -0.75 -1.09 20.56
N ILE A 184 0.14 -1.43 19.63
CA ILE A 184 0.55 -0.58 18.52
C ILE A 184 0.51 -1.45 17.26
N CYS A 185 -0.24 -1.05 16.24
CA CYS A 185 -0.25 -1.74 14.96
C CYS A 185 -0.70 -0.84 13.81
N GLY A 186 -0.40 -1.28 12.61
CA GLY A 186 -1.01 -0.79 11.38
C GLY A 186 -2.11 -1.76 10.93
N VAL A 187 -3.34 -1.28 10.80
CA VAL A 187 -4.44 -2.06 10.22
C VAL A 187 -4.63 -1.62 8.78
N ASP A 188 -4.41 -2.52 7.84
CA ASP A 188 -4.65 -2.26 6.41
C ASP A 188 -6.09 -2.62 6.07
N MET A 189 -6.84 -1.63 5.60
CA MET A 189 -8.24 -1.76 5.26
C MET A 189 -8.49 -1.26 3.84
N MET A 190 -9.18 -2.08 3.05
CA MET A 190 -9.74 -1.65 1.77
C MET A 190 -11.07 -0.96 2.01
N LEU A 191 -11.25 0.22 1.39
CA LEU A 191 -12.52 0.94 1.35
C LEU A 191 -12.88 1.23 -0.11
N GLU A 192 -14.09 0.90 -0.53
CA GLU A 192 -14.56 1.16 -1.89
C GLU A 192 -14.77 2.67 -2.10
N ASP A 193 -15.38 3.34 -1.11
CA ASP A 193 -15.48 4.80 -0.99
C ASP A 193 -15.16 5.22 0.44
N TYR A 194 -14.04 5.90 0.65
CA TYR A 194 -13.59 6.29 2.00
C TYR A 194 -14.51 7.30 2.69
N SER A 195 -15.34 8.03 1.94
CA SER A 195 -16.23 9.07 2.47
C SER A 195 -17.64 8.56 2.87
N ASP A 196 -18.01 7.35 2.39
CA ASP A 196 -19.30 6.74 2.70
C ASP A 196 -19.17 5.75 3.86
N GLU A 197 -19.84 6.04 4.98
CA GLU A 197 -19.89 5.15 6.14
C GLU A 197 -20.49 3.76 5.84
N ASN A 198 -21.26 3.62 4.79
CA ASN A 198 -21.92 2.37 4.41
C ASN A 198 -21.19 1.62 3.28
N THR A 199 -20.03 2.12 2.86
CA THR A 199 -19.24 1.47 1.82
C THR A 199 -18.82 0.05 2.20
N ASN A 200 -18.58 -0.79 1.19
CA ASN A 200 -17.93 -2.08 1.38
C ASN A 200 -16.49 -1.88 1.87
N TYR A 201 -16.09 -2.72 2.81
CA TYR A 201 -14.74 -2.69 3.36
C TYR A 201 -14.26 -4.09 3.69
N ALA A 202 -12.94 -4.25 3.75
CA ALA A 202 -12.31 -5.44 4.30
C ALA A 202 -10.99 -5.10 4.99
N ILE A 203 -10.69 -5.80 6.08
CA ILE A 203 -9.37 -5.77 6.72
C ILE A 203 -8.48 -6.76 5.96
N ILE A 204 -7.36 -6.27 5.44
CA ILE A 204 -6.42 -7.07 4.64
C ILE A 204 -5.36 -7.72 5.54
N GLU A 205 -4.78 -6.92 6.45
CA GLU A 205 -3.76 -7.39 7.39
C GLU A 205 -3.65 -6.50 8.62
N ILE A 206 -3.03 -7.05 9.67
CA ILE A 206 -2.60 -6.30 10.85
C ILE A 206 -1.09 -6.42 10.97
N ASN A 207 -0.41 -5.28 10.91
CA ASN A 207 1.04 -5.18 10.95
C ASN A 207 1.48 -4.74 12.37
N PHE A 208 2.18 -5.62 13.10
CA PHE A 208 2.64 -5.37 14.48
C PHE A 208 3.88 -4.48 14.59
N ASN A 209 4.51 -4.10 13.46
CA ASN A 209 5.64 -3.18 13.43
C ASN A 209 5.41 -2.07 12.40
N PRO A 210 4.43 -1.17 12.64
CA PRO A 210 4.10 -0.11 11.70
C PRO A 210 5.17 0.97 11.67
N ALA A 211 5.39 1.55 10.47
CA ALA A 211 6.25 2.70 10.29
C ALA A 211 5.54 3.98 10.78
N ILE A 212 5.68 4.34 12.05
CA ILE A 212 4.99 5.48 12.68
C ILE A 212 5.36 6.81 12.03
N HIS A 213 6.62 6.97 11.60
CA HIS A 213 7.14 8.22 11.05
C HIS A 213 6.44 8.67 9.76
N ILE A 214 5.99 7.74 8.91
CA ILE A 214 5.26 8.09 7.68
C ILE A 214 3.88 8.68 7.96
N HIS A 215 3.27 8.31 9.10
CA HIS A 215 2.01 8.88 9.59
C HIS A 215 2.25 10.23 10.28
N SER A 216 3.43 10.42 10.91
CA SER A 216 3.77 11.68 11.55
C SER A 216 4.08 12.78 10.54
N TYR A 217 4.71 12.42 9.42
CA TYR A 217 5.18 13.33 8.39
C TYR A 217 4.72 12.86 7.00
N PRO A 218 3.43 12.97 6.69
CA PRO A 218 2.90 12.57 5.38
C PRO A 218 3.43 13.49 4.27
N PHE A 219 3.52 12.96 3.05
CA PHE A 219 3.92 13.75 1.89
C PHE A 219 2.86 14.81 1.55
N ILE A 220 1.58 14.47 1.70
CA ILE A 220 0.43 15.37 1.54
C ILE A 220 -0.46 15.20 2.78
N GLY A 221 -0.87 16.30 3.39
CA GLY A 221 -1.78 16.34 4.54
C GLY A 221 -1.16 16.95 5.78
N THR A 222 -1.67 16.56 6.96
CA THR A 222 -1.34 17.20 8.23
C THR A 222 -0.26 16.41 8.99
N GLU A 223 0.79 17.08 9.44
CA GLU A 223 1.78 16.50 10.36
C GLU A 223 1.10 16.16 11.70
N ARG A 224 1.39 14.96 12.22
CA ARG A 224 0.78 14.46 13.47
C ARG A 224 1.86 14.04 14.46
N LYS A 225 1.64 14.39 15.73
CA LYS A 225 2.61 14.08 16.81
C LYS A 225 2.43 12.65 17.34
N ASN A 226 2.40 11.66 16.45
CA ASN A 226 2.11 10.27 16.82
C ASN A 226 3.08 9.67 17.84
N ALA A 227 4.32 10.16 17.88
CA ALA A 227 5.30 9.78 18.92
C ALA A 227 4.83 10.12 20.34
N VAL A 228 4.08 11.20 20.52
CA VAL A 228 3.52 11.59 21.83
C VAL A 228 2.53 10.53 22.32
N GLU A 229 1.73 9.96 21.43
CA GLU A 229 0.76 8.91 21.80
C GLU A 229 1.46 7.61 22.22
N VAL A 230 2.63 7.31 21.61
CA VAL A 230 3.49 6.21 22.09
C VAL A 230 4.04 6.49 23.48
N LEU A 231 4.50 7.73 23.75
CA LEU A 231 5.02 8.11 25.08
C LEU A 231 3.92 8.05 26.15
N LYS A 232 2.70 8.46 25.81
CA LYS A 232 1.51 8.31 26.72
C LYS A 232 1.22 6.85 27.01
N LEU A 233 1.22 5.98 26.01
CA LEU A 233 1.03 4.54 26.18
C LEU A 233 2.08 3.92 27.12
N LEU A 234 3.29 4.46 27.11
CA LEU A 234 4.42 4.03 27.97
C LEU A 234 4.46 4.75 29.31
N GLU A 235 3.48 5.61 29.62
CA GLU A 235 3.40 6.42 30.86
C GLU A 235 4.63 7.33 31.08
N LEU A 236 5.22 7.83 29.98
CA LEU A 236 6.42 8.67 30.01
C LEU A 236 6.12 10.17 29.89
N VAL A 237 4.89 10.55 29.57
CA VAL A 237 4.37 11.93 29.51
C VAL A 237 2.91 11.97 29.89
#